data_374f1e0efd49b74dc2b5d0f8ad333400
#
_entry.id   374f1e0efd49b74dc2b5d0f8ad333400
#
_cell.length_a   1.000
_cell.length_b   1.000
_cell.length_c   1.000
_cell.angle_alpha   90.00
_cell.angle_beta   90.00
_cell.angle_gamma   90.00
#
_symmetry.space_group_name_H-M   'P 1'
#
loop_
_entity.id
_entity.type
_entity.pdbx_description
1 polymer ?
#
loop_
_entity_poly.entity_id
_entity_poly.type
_entity_poly.pdbx_seq_one_letter_code
_entity_poly.pdbx_strand_id
1 'polypeptide(L)'
;FVRLLILQRQRDQLAGLNTGGFVSGYRGSPLGALDQSLWKAQKFLERAHITFQPGLNEDLAATALWGSQQVNLYPRAKYDGVFGMWYGKGPGVDRCGDVFKHANHAGASKHGGVLVLAGDDHGAKSSTLPHQSDHQFSAAMMPVLYPSSVQEILDLGLHGWAMSRYSGCWVGFKCVADTVESSSSVYVDPARTRIVVPDDFPLPPDGVSIRWPDAFLATEARMQDYKIYAALHYCRVNQLNRVVIDSPNPRLGIITSGKSYLDVRQALADLGITEADAAEIGLRVYKVAMPWPLEPEG
;
A
#
# COMPACT_ATOMS: atom_id res chain seq x y z
N PHE A 1 7.67 -1.12 -9.51
CA PHE A 1 6.37 -0.41 -9.54
C PHE A 1 5.70 -0.46 -10.92
N VAL A 2 6.42 -0.22 -12.03
CA VAL A 2 5.82 -0.34 -13.39
C VAL A 2 5.17 -1.71 -13.60
N ARG A 3 5.87 -2.79 -13.23
CA ARG A 3 5.32 -4.15 -13.34
C ARG A 3 4.13 -4.37 -12.40
N LEU A 4 4.15 -3.80 -11.21
CA LEU A 4 3.04 -3.85 -10.25
C LEU A 4 1.73 -3.30 -10.85
N LEU A 5 1.79 -2.16 -11.53
CA LEU A 5 0.64 -1.57 -12.22
C LEU A 5 0.05 -2.52 -13.29
N ILE A 6 0.91 -3.13 -14.08
CA ILE A 6 0.50 -4.09 -15.13
C ILE A 6 -0.12 -5.34 -14.50
N LEU A 7 0.47 -5.85 -13.41
CA LEU A 7 -0.08 -7.00 -12.67
C LEU A 7 -1.48 -6.70 -12.12
N GLN A 8 -1.69 -5.51 -11.56
CA GLN A 8 -3.03 -5.12 -11.08
C GLN A 8 -4.05 -5.13 -12.22
N ARG A 9 -3.71 -4.55 -13.37
CA ARG A 9 -4.61 -4.58 -14.53
C ARG A 9 -4.90 -6.01 -15.02
N GLN A 10 -3.89 -6.87 -15.05
CA GLN A 10 -4.05 -8.28 -15.44
C GLN A 10 -4.97 -9.03 -14.46
N ARG A 11 -4.80 -8.82 -13.16
CA ARG A 11 -5.69 -9.41 -12.15
C ARG A 11 -7.14 -8.97 -12.31
N ASP A 12 -7.36 -7.69 -12.56
CA ASP A 12 -8.71 -7.16 -12.78
C ASP A 12 -9.35 -7.81 -14.02
N GLN A 13 -8.58 -7.94 -15.11
CA GLN A 13 -9.06 -8.63 -16.31
C GLN A 13 -9.42 -10.10 -16.06
N LEU A 14 -8.58 -10.83 -15.30
CA LEU A 14 -8.88 -12.21 -14.90
C LEU A 14 -10.13 -12.32 -14.03
N ALA A 15 -10.43 -11.28 -13.25
CA ALA A 15 -11.66 -11.18 -12.47
C ALA A 15 -12.88 -10.65 -13.27
N GLY A 16 -12.73 -10.42 -14.57
CA GLY A 16 -13.79 -9.92 -15.45
C GLY A 16 -14.04 -8.40 -15.33
N LEU A 17 -13.15 -7.65 -14.70
CA LEU A 17 -13.28 -6.20 -14.53
C LEU A 17 -12.52 -5.43 -15.63
N ASN A 18 -13.18 -4.42 -16.19
CA ASN A 18 -12.55 -3.48 -17.12
C ASN A 18 -12.10 -2.21 -16.36
N THR A 19 -11.00 -2.30 -15.60
CA THR A 19 -10.45 -1.15 -14.89
C THR A 19 -9.47 -0.36 -15.74
N GLY A 20 -9.27 0.94 -15.42
CA GLY A 20 -8.13 1.72 -15.87
C GLY A 20 -7.14 1.94 -14.74
N GLY A 21 -5.93 2.37 -15.06
CA GLY A 21 -4.94 2.81 -14.08
C GLY A 21 -4.59 4.29 -14.24
N PHE A 22 -4.39 4.99 -13.14
CA PHE A 22 -3.92 6.37 -13.16
C PHE A 22 -2.76 6.55 -12.18
N VAL A 23 -1.64 7.08 -12.68
CA VAL A 23 -0.43 7.33 -11.89
C VAL A 23 -0.10 8.80 -11.95
N SER A 24 0.02 9.42 -10.79
CA SER A 24 0.45 10.82 -10.67
C SER A 24 1.26 11.00 -9.38
N GLY A 25 2.22 11.91 -9.41
CA GLY A 25 3.10 12.17 -8.28
C GLY A 25 4.16 13.20 -8.65
N TYR A 26 5.11 13.40 -7.78
CA TYR A 26 6.22 14.30 -7.99
C TYR A 26 7.55 13.62 -7.64
N ARG A 27 8.54 13.78 -8.51
CA ARG A 27 9.83 13.09 -8.34
C ARG A 27 10.59 13.54 -7.08
N GLY A 28 11.22 12.59 -6.44
CA GLY A 28 12.07 12.81 -5.27
C GLY A 28 12.70 11.51 -4.80
N SER A 29 13.95 11.56 -4.33
CA SER A 29 14.63 10.40 -3.78
C SER A 29 13.89 9.86 -2.53
N PRO A 30 13.82 8.53 -2.31
CA PRO A 30 14.44 7.46 -3.12
C PRO A 30 13.63 7.03 -4.35
N LEU A 31 12.48 7.63 -4.64
CA LEU A 31 11.62 7.31 -5.80
C LEU A 31 11.97 8.14 -7.06
N GLY A 32 13.12 8.80 -7.10
CA GLY A 32 13.50 9.76 -8.13
C GLY A 32 13.62 9.22 -9.56
N ALA A 33 13.77 7.91 -9.73
CA ALA A 33 13.83 7.26 -11.04
C ALA A 33 12.49 6.64 -11.48
N LEU A 34 11.43 6.74 -10.67
CA LEU A 34 10.15 6.12 -10.97
C LEU A 34 9.47 6.74 -12.18
N ASP A 35 9.43 8.06 -12.28
CA ASP A 35 8.86 8.78 -13.42
C ASP A 35 9.59 8.45 -14.72
N GLN A 36 10.92 8.39 -14.71
CA GLN A 36 11.69 7.99 -15.87
C GLN A 36 11.37 6.55 -16.31
N SER A 37 11.17 5.65 -15.35
CA SER A 37 10.79 4.26 -15.64
C SER A 37 9.38 4.17 -16.22
N LEU A 38 8.44 5.00 -15.73
CA LEU A 38 7.08 5.09 -16.25
C LEU A 38 7.07 5.65 -17.69
N TRP A 39 7.85 6.68 -18.00
CA TRP A 39 7.99 7.20 -19.37
C TRP A 39 8.59 6.16 -20.31
N LYS A 40 9.65 5.47 -19.90
CA LYS A 40 10.25 4.40 -20.71
C LYS A 40 9.27 3.25 -20.98
N ALA A 41 8.35 3.01 -20.06
CA ALA A 41 7.32 1.97 -20.16
C ALA A 41 6.02 2.43 -20.80
N GLN A 42 5.92 3.66 -21.29
CA GLN A 42 4.66 4.29 -21.76
C GLN A 42 3.85 3.37 -22.69
N LYS A 43 4.46 2.77 -23.70
CA LYS A 43 3.77 1.87 -24.64
C LYS A 43 3.14 0.64 -23.97
N PHE A 44 3.75 0.14 -22.89
CA PHE A 44 3.20 -0.98 -22.12
C PHE A 44 2.06 -0.52 -21.21
N LEU A 45 2.18 0.66 -20.62
CA LEU A 45 1.14 1.26 -19.78
C LEU A 45 -0.10 1.56 -20.61
N GLU A 46 0.04 2.19 -21.78
CA GLU A 46 -1.06 2.49 -22.70
C GLU A 46 -1.83 1.22 -23.10
N ARG A 47 -1.12 0.14 -23.47
CA ARG A 47 -1.74 -1.16 -23.77
C ARG A 47 -2.49 -1.77 -22.59
N ALA A 48 -2.05 -1.46 -21.38
CA ALA A 48 -2.69 -1.88 -20.13
C ALA A 48 -3.76 -0.90 -19.64
N HIS A 49 -4.13 0.11 -20.43
CA HIS A 49 -5.06 1.16 -20.05
C HIS A 49 -4.64 1.94 -18.80
N ILE A 50 -3.35 2.19 -18.64
CA ILE A 50 -2.76 2.92 -17.54
C ILE A 50 -2.24 4.26 -18.06
N THR A 51 -2.72 5.35 -17.47
CA THR A 51 -2.28 6.72 -17.78
C THR A 51 -1.27 7.16 -16.73
N PHE A 52 -0.10 7.60 -17.17
CA PHE A 52 0.87 8.28 -16.33
C PHE A 52 0.89 9.77 -16.67
N GLN A 53 0.60 10.60 -15.67
CA GLN A 53 0.66 12.05 -15.77
C GLN A 53 1.36 12.60 -14.52
N PRO A 54 2.62 13.03 -14.61
CA PRO A 54 3.30 13.63 -13.47
C PRO A 54 2.59 14.91 -13.03
N GLY A 55 2.52 15.15 -11.72
CA GLY A 55 1.96 16.37 -11.17
C GLY A 55 2.91 17.57 -11.32
N LEU A 56 2.36 18.77 -11.34
CA LEU A 56 3.15 20.00 -11.20
C LEU A 56 3.73 20.10 -9.79
N ASN A 57 3.04 19.54 -8.81
CA ASN A 57 3.47 19.32 -7.45
C ASN A 57 2.71 18.14 -6.84
N GLU A 58 3.06 17.80 -5.61
CA GLU A 58 2.51 16.65 -4.88
C GLU A 58 1.01 16.77 -4.61
N ASP A 59 0.53 17.97 -4.22
CA ASP A 59 -0.88 18.22 -3.91
C ASP A 59 -1.78 18.06 -5.15
N LEU A 60 -1.37 18.63 -6.27
CA LEU A 60 -2.12 18.53 -7.53
C LEU A 60 -2.15 17.09 -8.04
N ALA A 61 -1.05 16.34 -7.84
CA ALA A 61 -1.01 14.92 -8.14
C ALA A 61 -2.01 14.12 -7.29
N ALA A 62 -2.06 14.38 -5.99
CA ALA A 62 -2.99 13.72 -5.08
C ALA A 62 -4.44 14.11 -5.38
N THR A 63 -4.70 15.37 -5.69
CA THR A 63 -6.03 15.86 -6.09
C THR A 63 -6.50 15.20 -7.39
N ALA A 64 -5.61 15.04 -8.38
CA ALA A 64 -5.94 14.34 -9.62
C ALA A 64 -6.29 12.86 -9.38
N LEU A 65 -5.58 12.19 -8.46
CA LEU A 65 -5.92 10.83 -8.04
C LEU A 65 -7.26 10.76 -7.31
N TRP A 66 -7.57 11.72 -6.45
CA TRP A 66 -8.89 11.82 -5.84
C TRP A 66 -9.99 11.97 -6.89
N GLY A 67 -9.76 12.80 -7.92
CA GLY A 67 -10.64 12.91 -9.08
C GLY A 67 -10.85 11.58 -9.81
N SER A 68 -9.80 10.75 -9.94
CA SER A 68 -9.90 9.44 -10.57
C SER A 68 -10.80 8.45 -9.81
N GLN A 69 -10.96 8.62 -8.49
CA GLN A 69 -11.86 7.81 -7.68
C GLN A 69 -13.33 8.21 -7.84
N GLN A 70 -13.61 9.34 -8.45
CA GLN A 70 -14.97 9.88 -8.64
C GLN A 70 -15.59 9.53 -9.99
N VAL A 71 -14.84 8.89 -10.90
CA VAL A 71 -15.31 8.63 -12.29
C VAL A 71 -16.62 7.85 -12.35
N ASN A 72 -16.88 6.97 -11.39
CA ASN A 72 -18.09 6.15 -11.33
C ASN A 72 -19.27 6.84 -10.62
N LEU A 73 -19.08 8.05 -10.10
CA LEU A 73 -20.18 8.89 -9.56
C LEU A 73 -20.99 9.56 -10.66
N TYR A 74 -20.47 9.57 -11.88
CA TYR A 74 -21.09 10.20 -13.04
C TYR A 74 -21.48 9.14 -14.08
N PRO A 75 -22.55 9.38 -14.86
CA PRO A 75 -22.94 8.45 -15.92
C PRO A 75 -21.88 8.38 -17.02
N ARG A 76 -21.82 7.24 -17.72
CA ARG A 76 -20.92 6.99 -18.87
C ARG A 76 -19.45 6.82 -18.49
N ALA A 77 -19.14 6.33 -17.29
CA ALA A 77 -17.79 5.91 -16.97
C ALA A 77 -17.27 4.87 -18.00
N LYS A 78 -16.06 5.08 -18.50
CA LYS A 78 -15.42 4.17 -19.48
C LYS A 78 -14.94 2.87 -18.81
N TYR A 79 -14.63 2.94 -17.54
CA TYR A 79 -14.06 1.84 -16.75
C TYR A 79 -14.95 1.53 -15.55
N ASP A 80 -14.91 0.28 -15.09
CA ASP A 80 -15.57 -0.17 -13.85
C ASP A 80 -14.98 0.49 -12.60
N GLY A 81 -13.74 0.97 -12.70
CA GLY A 81 -13.01 1.73 -11.71
C GLY A 81 -11.63 2.11 -12.22
N VAL A 82 -10.98 3.03 -11.53
CA VAL A 82 -9.61 3.45 -11.84
C VAL A 82 -8.73 3.21 -10.61
N PHE A 83 -7.81 2.23 -10.70
CA PHE A 83 -6.83 2.07 -9.64
C PHE A 83 -5.76 3.15 -9.73
N GLY A 84 -5.49 3.78 -8.59
CA GLY A 84 -4.61 4.93 -8.50
C GLY A 84 -3.28 4.62 -7.84
N MET A 85 -2.20 5.28 -8.28
CA MET A 85 -0.90 5.26 -7.60
C MET A 85 -0.34 6.67 -7.53
N TRP A 86 -0.22 7.18 -6.30
CA TRP A 86 0.53 8.40 -6.01
C TRP A 86 1.98 8.04 -5.65
N TYR A 87 2.94 8.91 -5.99
CA TYR A 87 4.32 8.77 -5.53
C TYR A 87 4.92 10.13 -5.20
N GLY A 88 5.70 10.16 -4.14
CA GLY A 88 6.41 11.36 -3.71
C GLY A 88 7.44 11.05 -2.64
N LYS A 89 8.32 12.03 -2.39
CA LYS A 89 9.25 12.04 -1.27
C LYS A 89 8.49 12.34 0.03
N GLY A 90 9.06 11.98 1.19
CA GLY A 90 8.47 12.26 2.51
C GLY A 90 7.94 13.67 2.70
N PRO A 91 8.72 14.76 2.42
CA PRO A 91 8.20 16.15 2.49
C PRO A 91 7.01 16.41 1.56
N GLY A 92 6.88 15.65 0.46
CA GLY A 92 5.70 15.71 -0.41
C GLY A 92 4.47 15.07 0.25
N VAL A 93 4.67 14.04 1.09
CA VAL A 93 3.59 13.47 1.91
C VAL A 93 3.07 14.51 2.91
N ASP A 94 3.97 15.23 3.60
CA ASP A 94 3.59 16.30 4.53
C ASP A 94 2.77 17.38 3.82
N ARG A 95 3.21 17.80 2.64
CA ARG A 95 2.52 18.79 1.83
C ARG A 95 1.11 18.36 1.46
N CYS A 96 0.87 17.08 1.22
CA CYS A 96 -0.43 16.52 0.85
C CYS A 96 -1.35 16.24 2.04
N GLY A 97 -1.00 16.64 3.27
CA GLY A 97 -1.74 16.30 4.48
C GLY A 97 -3.23 16.61 4.41
N ASP A 98 -3.62 17.75 3.86
CA ASP A 98 -5.02 18.15 3.68
C ASP A 98 -5.73 17.26 2.66
N VAL A 99 -5.18 17.16 1.46
CA VAL A 99 -5.81 16.36 0.38
C VAL A 99 -5.89 14.87 0.74
N PHE A 100 -4.90 14.31 1.43
CA PHE A 100 -4.95 12.92 1.88
C PHE A 100 -6.06 12.69 2.90
N LYS A 101 -6.25 13.60 3.86
CA LYS A 101 -7.37 13.52 4.82
C LYS A 101 -8.70 13.54 4.10
N HIS A 102 -8.94 14.53 3.25
CA HIS A 102 -10.20 14.66 2.52
C HIS A 102 -10.46 13.46 1.60
N ALA A 103 -9.48 13.05 0.82
CA ALA A 103 -9.60 11.95 -0.12
C ALA A 103 -9.82 10.59 0.60
N ASN A 104 -9.11 10.35 1.72
CA ASN A 104 -9.28 9.15 2.50
C ASN A 104 -10.64 9.10 3.21
N HIS A 105 -11.13 10.24 3.74
CA HIS A 105 -12.50 10.31 4.31
C HIS A 105 -13.55 10.07 3.23
N ALA A 106 -13.45 10.72 2.08
CA ALA A 106 -14.36 10.49 0.94
C ALA A 106 -14.33 9.03 0.47
N GLY A 107 -13.14 8.44 0.42
CA GLY A 107 -12.94 7.03 0.12
C GLY A 107 -12.45 6.72 -1.29
N ALA A 108 -12.11 5.45 -1.51
CA ALA A 108 -11.79 4.90 -2.81
C ALA A 108 -13.05 4.40 -3.53
N SER A 109 -13.00 4.30 -4.86
CA SER A 109 -14.07 3.67 -5.62
C SER A 109 -14.04 2.15 -5.48
N LYS A 110 -15.20 1.50 -5.60
CA LYS A 110 -15.37 0.04 -5.41
C LYS A 110 -14.37 -0.81 -6.18
N HIS A 111 -14.09 -0.46 -7.42
CA HIS A 111 -13.16 -1.17 -8.30
C HIS A 111 -11.92 -0.34 -8.65
N GLY A 112 -11.70 0.78 -7.94
CA GLY A 112 -10.52 1.62 -8.06
C GLY A 112 -9.46 1.25 -7.02
N GLY A 113 -9.45 1.98 -5.92
CA GLY A 113 -8.44 1.88 -4.87
C GLY A 113 -7.23 2.76 -5.13
N VAL A 114 -6.55 3.22 -4.08
CA VAL A 114 -5.39 4.10 -4.19
C VAL A 114 -4.25 3.62 -3.32
N LEU A 115 -3.06 3.53 -3.93
CA LEU A 115 -1.80 3.25 -3.27
C LEU A 115 -0.94 4.52 -3.27
N VAL A 116 -0.45 4.93 -2.10
CA VAL A 116 0.33 6.15 -1.90
C VAL A 116 1.77 5.77 -1.55
N LEU A 117 2.66 5.82 -2.56
CA LEU A 117 4.08 5.49 -2.39
C LEU A 117 4.83 6.66 -1.73
N ALA A 118 5.24 6.48 -0.48
CA ALA A 118 6.03 7.45 0.26
C ALA A 118 7.52 7.09 0.23
N GLY A 119 8.30 7.89 -0.45
CA GLY A 119 9.76 7.77 -0.49
C GLY A 119 10.38 8.33 0.78
N ASP A 120 10.61 7.49 1.77
CA ASP A 120 11.21 7.88 3.05
C ASP A 120 12.72 7.74 3.04
N ASP A 121 13.38 8.73 3.64
CA ASP A 121 14.84 8.85 3.70
C ASP A 121 15.28 9.00 5.16
N HIS A 122 15.33 7.90 5.87
CA HIS A 122 15.67 7.86 7.30
C HIS A 122 17.10 8.33 7.60
N GLY A 123 18.01 8.17 6.65
CA GLY A 123 19.42 8.59 6.76
C GLY A 123 19.71 10.00 6.25
N ALA A 124 18.69 10.74 5.81
CA ALA A 124 18.84 12.06 5.20
C ALA A 124 19.88 12.14 4.06
N LYS A 125 20.03 11.03 3.30
CA LYS A 125 21.03 10.93 2.20
C LYS A 125 20.77 11.95 1.08
N SER A 126 19.50 12.28 0.84
CA SER A 126 19.06 13.21 -0.20
C SER A 126 18.16 14.33 0.31
N SER A 127 18.12 14.53 1.63
CA SER A 127 17.32 15.55 2.32
C SER A 127 18.19 16.23 3.37
N THR A 128 17.78 17.42 3.82
CA THR A 128 18.43 18.11 4.96
C THR A 128 18.05 17.50 6.31
N LEU A 129 16.89 16.80 6.37
CA LEU A 129 16.38 16.15 7.57
C LEU A 129 15.98 14.71 7.27
N PRO A 130 16.14 13.76 8.22
CA PRO A 130 15.50 12.46 8.18
C PRO A 130 13.99 12.61 8.06
N HIS A 131 13.35 11.73 7.31
CA HIS A 131 11.91 11.80 7.11
C HIS A 131 11.23 10.43 7.32
N GLN A 132 10.03 10.49 7.91
CA GLN A 132 9.16 9.35 8.21
C GLN A 132 7.72 9.74 7.92
N SER A 133 7.11 9.13 6.93
CA SER A 133 5.74 9.43 6.51
C SER A 133 4.65 8.75 7.37
N ASP A 134 5.02 7.82 8.24
CA ASP A 134 4.09 7.05 9.07
C ASP A 134 3.16 7.95 9.90
N HIS A 135 3.71 9.02 10.48
CA HIS A 135 2.94 9.95 11.32
C HIS A 135 1.89 10.71 10.52
N GLN A 136 2.23 11.11 9.30
CA GLN A 136 1.28 11.81 8.42
C GLN A 136 0.17 10.88 7.94
N PHE A 137 0.50 9.64 7.60
CA PHE A 137 -0.50 8.63 7.24
C PHE A 137 -1.41 8.29 8.43
N SER A 138 -0.86 8.15 9.62
CA SER A 138 -1.63 7.95 10.84
C SER A 138 -2.59 9.11 11.10
N ALA A 139 -2.10 10.36 10.98
CA ALA A 139 -2.93 11.56 11.12
C ALA A 139 -4.04 11.67 10.07
N ALA A 140 -3.84 11.09 8.89
CA ALA A 140 -4.84 10.99 7.82
C ALA A 140 -5.70 9.72 7.90
N MET A 141 -5.49 8.85 8.89
CA MET A 141 -6.14 7.55 9.05
C MET A 141 -5.99 6.63 7.83
N MET A 142 -4.84 6.66 7.18
CA MET A 142 -4.49 5.81 6.04
C MET A 142 -3.69 4.60 6.52
N PRO A 143 -4.16 3.35 6.32
CA PRO A 143 -3.35 2.17 6.61
C PRO A 143 -2.01 2.21 5.89
N VAL A 144 -0.95 1.73 6.52
CA VAL A 144 0.41 1.76 5.97
C VAL A 144 0.91 0.34 5.75
N LEU A 145 1.36 0.03 4.53
CA LEU A 145 2.08 -1.19 4.21
C LEU A 145 3.58 -0.91 4.06
N TYR A 146 4.41 -1.79 4.60
CA TYR A 146 5.86 -1.63 4.60
C TYR A 146 6.56 -2.88 4.06
N PRO A 147 6.88 -2.93 2.75
CA PRO A 147 7.58 -4.05 2.13
C PRO A 147 9.02 -4.16 2.61
N SER A 148 9.49 -5.38 2.82
CA SER A 148 10.88 -5.67 3.19
C SER A 148 11.78 -5.93 1.98
N SER A 149 11.23 -6.26 0.82
CA SER A 149 11.99 -6.70 -0.36
C SER A 149 11.33 -6.27 -1.66
N VAL A 150 12.06 -6.41 -2.77
CA VAL A 150 11.54 -6.15 -4.13
C VAL A 150 10.34 -7.04 -4.45
N GLN A 151 10.34 -8.31 -4.02
CA GLN A 151 9.19 -9.19 -4.20
C GLN A 151 7.96 -8.67 -3.42
N GLU A 152 8.16 -8.21 -2.20
CA GLU A 152 7.06 -7.67 -1.40
C GLU A 152 6.52 -6.33 -1.91
N ILE A 153 7.29 -5.58 -2.69
CA ILE A 153 6.73 -4.43 -3.42
C ILE A 153 5.61 -4.88 -4.35
N LEU A 154 5.76 -6.03 -5.01
CA LEU A 154 4.70 -6.58 -5.87
C LEU A 154 3.55 -7.16 -5.04
N ASP A 155 3.87 -8.01 -4.07
CA ASP A 155 2.87 -8.74 -3.30
C ASP A 155 2.02 -7.80 -2.42
N LEU A 156 2.66 -6.96 -1.62
CA LEU A 156 1.97 -5.99 -0.76
C LEU A 156 1.34 -4.86 -1.56
N GLY A 157 1.89 -4.49 -2.72
CA GLY A 157 1.27 -3.51 -3.60
C GLY A 157 -0.09 -3.99 -4.13
N LEU A 158 -0.20 -5.26 -4.52
CA LEU A 158 -1.48 -5.87 -4.91
C LEU A 158 -2.45 -5.95 -3.72
N HIS A 159 -1.97 -6.32 -2.54
CA HIS A 159 -2.76 -6.25 -1.30
C HIS A 159 -3.21 -4.83 -0.98
N GLY A 160 -2.38 -3.82 -1.23
CA GLY A 160 -2.70 -2.42 -0.98
C GLY A 160 -3.93 -1.95 -1.75
N TRP A 161 -4.02 -2.24 -3.06
CA TRP A 161 -5.24 -1.93 -3.81
C TRP A 161 -6.44 -2.75 -3.39
N ALA A 162 -6.26 -4.04 -3.10
CA ALA A 162 -7.35 -4.88 -2.62
C ALA A 162 -7.88 -4.41 -1.26
N MET A 163 -6.99 -4.06 -0.32
CA MET A 163 -7.34 -3.44 0.96
C MET A 163 -8.06 -2.11 0.76
N SER A 164 -7.56 -1.26 -0.14
CA SER A 164 -8.18 0.02 -0.46
C SER A 164 -9.61 -0.14 -0.98
N ARG A 165 -9.84 -1.08 -1.88
CA ARG A 165 -11.18 -1.41 -2.41
C ARG A 165 -12.11 -1.94 -1.34
N TYR A 166 -11.60 -2.81 -0.47
CA TYR A 166 -12.37 -3.45 0.58
C TYR A 166 -12.75 -2.50 1.71
N SER A 167 -11.76 -1.74 2.22
CA SER A 167 -11.96 -0.84 3.36
C SER A 167 -12.46 0.55 2.97
N GLY A 168 -12.34 0.93 1.69
CA GLY A 168 -12.57 2.29 1.22
C GLY A 168 -11.47 3.28 1.60
N CYS A 169 -10.41 2.86 2.30
CA CYS A 169 -9.27 3.71 2.64
C CYS A 169 -8.31 3.87 1.45
N TRP A 170 -7.62 4.99 1.38
CA TRP A 170 -6.36 5.09 0.67
C TRP A 170 -5.28 4.39 1.50
N VAL A 171 -4.33 3.74 0.86
CA VAL A 171 -3.30 2.94 1.54
C VAL A 171 -1.93 3.55 1.31
N GLY A 172 -1.26 3.93 2.41
CA GLY A 172 0.14 4.32 2.41
C GLY A 172 1.06 3.13 2.13
N PHE A 173 2.11 3.35 1.38
CA PHE A 173 3.08 2.33 1.02
C PHE A 173 4.49 2.87 1.23
N LYS A 174 5.13 2.43 2.29
CA LYS A 174 6.42 2.96 2.71
C LYS A 174 7.55 2.42 1.84
N CYS A 175 8.28 3.33 1.21
CA CYS A 175 9.39 3.03 0.30
C CYS A 175 10.68 3.63 0.86
N VAL A 176 11.49 2.82 1.54
CA VAL A 176 12.81 3.27 2.02
C VAL A 176 13.89 3.00 1.00
N ALA A 177 14.94 3.82 0.98
CA ALA A 177 16.04 3.73 0.04
C ALA A 177 16.63 2.31 -0.04
N ASP A 178 16.89 1.69 1.11
CA ASP A 178 17.49 0.36 1.18
C ASP A 178 16.67 -0.75 0.47
N THR A 179 15.35 -0.56 0.37
CA THR A 179 14.47 -1.52 -0.32
C THR A 179 14.29 -1.16 -1.80
N VAL A 180 14.05 0.13 -2.12
CA VAL A 180 13.70 0.53 -3.49
C VAL A 180 14.90 0.69 -4.40
N GLU A 181 16.10 0.88 -3.84
CA GLU A 181 17.37 0.91 -4.59
C GLU A 181 18.01 -0.48 -4.74
N SER A 182 17.44 -1.50 -4.10
CA SER A 182 17.91 -2.88 -4.24
C SER A 182 17.44 -3.52 -5.54
N SER A 183 18.14 -4.57 -5.96
CA SER A 183 17.81 -5.38 -7.13
C SER A 183 17.69 -6.84 -6.74
N SER A 184 16.69 -7.51 -7.26
CA SER A 184 16.46 -8.94 -7.00
C SER A 184 15.69 -9.59 -8.15
N SER A 185 15.85 -10.89 -8.32
CA SER A 185 14.95 -11.69 -9.13
C SER A 185 13.61 -11.84 -8.42
N VAL A 186 12.51 -11.66 -9.15
CA VAL A 186 11.15 -11.72 -8.62
C VAL A 186 10.26 -12.59 -9.48
N TYR A 187 9.28 -13.21 -8.86
CA TYR A 187 8.20 -13.89 -9.55
C TYR A 187 7.14 -12.89 -10.00
N VAL A 188 6.82 -12.90 -11.28
CA VAL A 188 5.88 -11.96 -11.90
C VAL A 188 4.71 -12.75 -12.49
N ASP A 189 3.81 -13.19 -11.61
CA ASP A 189 2.60 -13.91 -11.99
C ASP A 189 1.39 -13.22 -11.32
N PRO A 190 0.36 -12.80 -12.09
CA PRO A 190 -0.83 -12.19 -11.52
C PRO A 190 -1.61 -13.10 -10.56
N ALA A 191 -1.48 -14.42 -10.68
CA ALA A 191 -2.15 -15.39 -9.81
C ALA A 191 -1.37 -15.73 -8.52
N ARG A 192 -0.07 -15.38 -8.45
CA ARG A 192 0.79 -15.76 -7.33
C ARG A 192 0.33 -15.24 -5.98
N THR A 193 -0.04 -13.97 -5.91
CA THR A 193 -0.47 -13.34 -4.66
C THR A 193 -1.91 -13.74 -4.37
N ARG A 194 -2.09 -14.60 -3.35
CA ARG A 194 -3.42 -14.97 -2.88
C ARG A 194 -4.03 -13.80 -2.11
N ILE A 195 -5.15 -13.31 -2.57
CA ILE A 195 -5.92 -12.24 -1.92
C ILE A 195 -7.27 -12.82 -1.54
N VAL A 196 -7.59 -12.77 -0.24
CA VAL A 196 -8.89 -13.12 0.30
C VAL A 196 -9.62 -11.82 0.62
N VAL A 197 -10.77 -11.61 -0.01
CA VAL A 197 -11.66 -10.51 0.36
C VAL A 197 -12.56 -11.02 1.48
N PRO A 198 -12.47 -10.44 2.70
CA PRO A 198 -13.29 -10.92 3.81
C PRO A 198 -14.78 -10.70 3.56
N ASP A 199 -15.63 -11.62 4.02
CA ASP A 199 -17.09 -11.56 3.90
C ASP A 199 -17.81 -11.59 5.25
N ASP A 200 -17.06 -11.71 6.34
CA ASP A 200 -17.52 -11.84 7.72
C ASP A 200 -17.40 -10.56 8.56
N PHE A 201 -16.90 -9.46 8.00
CA PHE A 201 -16.85 -8.16 8.68
C PHE A 201 -18.12 -7.33 8.39
N PRO A 202 -18.78 -6.77 9.43
CA PRO A 202 -20.03 -6.03 9.29
C PRO A 202 -19.78 -4.64 8.70
N LEU A 203 -19.70 -4.55 7.37
CA LEU A 203 -19.66 -3.27 6.67
C LEU A 203 -21.04 -2.56 6.75
N PRO A 204 -21.08 -1.22 6.67
CA PRO A 204 -22.36 -0.50 6.67
C PRO A 204 -23.17 -0.86 5.42
N PRO A 205 -24.53 -0.90 5.50
CA PRO A 205 -25.38 -1.34 4.39
C PRO A 205 -25.18 -0.56 3.09
N ASP A 206 -24.78 0.71 3.20
CA ASP A 206 -24.47 1.58 2.07
C ASP A 206 -23.00 1.48 1.61
N GLY A 207 -22.20 0.63 2.25
CA GLY A 207 -20.79 0.37 1.94
C GLY A 207 -19.85 1.48 2.38
N VAL A 208 -18.57 1.35 1.99
CA VAL A 208 -17.47 2.25 2.39
C VAL A 208 -16.84 3.00 1.21
N SER A 209 -17.31 2.74 -0.01
CA SER A 209 -16.79 3.40 -1.22
C SER A 209 -17.21 4.86 -1.30
N ILE A 210 -16.44 5.64 -2.05
CA ILE A 210 -16.74 7.05 -2.34
C ILE A 210 -18.15 7.21 -2.92
N ARG A 211 -18.83 8.28 -2.53
CA ARG A 211 -20.19 8.62 -2.97
C ARG A 211 -20.42 10.12 -3.04
N TRP A 212 -21.48 10.52 -3.72
CA TRP A 212 -21.94 11.90 -3.78
C TRP A 212 -23.46 11.93 -3.97
N PRO A 213 -24.22 12.74 -3.22
CA PRO A 213 -23.75 13.55 -2.08
C PRO A 213 -23.38 12.70 -0.85
N ASP A 214 -22.55 13.25 0.03
CA ASP A 214 -22.20 12.63 1.31
C ASP A 214 -22.17 13.71 2.43
N ALA A 215 -22.65 13.37 3.62
CA ALA A 215 -22.64 14.29 4.75
C ALA A 215 -21.32 14.19 5.53
N PHE A 216 -20.74 15.32 5.92
CA PHE A 216 -19.43 15.37 6.59
C PHE A 216 -19.33 14.48 7.83
N LEU A 217 -20.32 14.56 8.74
CA LEU A 217 -20.32 13.72 9.93
C LEU A 217 -20.53 12.23 9.61
N ALA A 218 -21.22 11.90 8.52
CA ALA A 218 -21.36 10.51 8.08
C ALA A 218 -20.05 9.95 7.49
N THR A 219 -19.29 10.77 6.79
CA THR A 219 -17.96 10.34 6.28
C THR A 219 -16.99 10.09 7.43
N GLU A 220 -17.00 10.94 8.46
CA GLU A 220 -16.16 10.76 9.65
C GLU A 220 -16.57 9.52 10.44
N ALA A 221 -17.87 9.36 10.75
CA ALA A 221 -18.38 8.17 11.42
C ALA A 221 -18.01 6.88 10.65
N ARG A 222 -18.14 6.90 9.32
CA ARG A 222 -17.77 5.75 8.48
C ARG A 222 -16.27 5.44 8.55
N MET A 223 -15.42 6.45 8.65
CA MET A 223 -13.98 6.28 8.86
C MET A 223 -13.69 5.65 10.21
N GLN A 224 -14.25 6.21 11.29
CA GLN A 224 -13.97 5.83 12.67
C GLN A 224 -14.61 4.50 13.06
N ASP A 225 -15.79 4.18 12.54
CA ASP A 225 -16.55 3.01 12.98
C ASP A 225 -16.35 1.79 12.07
N TYR A 226 -15.92 1.98 10.80
CA TYR A 226 -15.88 0.89 9.83
C TYR A 226 -14.57 0.80 9.04
N LYS A 227 -14.13 1.87 8.36
CA LYS A 227 -13.05 1.76 7.36
C LYS A 227 -11.74 1.28 7.93
N ILE A 228 -11.32 1.85 9.06
CA ILE A 228 -10.05 1.50 9.70
C ILE A 228 -10.09 0.07 10.26
N TYR A 229 -11.23 -0.37 10.80
CA TYR A 229 -11.41 -1.73 11.30
C TYR A 229 -11.53 -2.75 10.16
N ALA A 230 -12.14 -2.38 9.05
CA ALA A 230 -12.13 -3.21 7.84
C ALA A 230 -10.68 -3.44 7.33
N ALA A 231 -9.83 -2.41 7.37
CA ALA A 231 -8.41 -2.56 7.02
C ALA A 231 -7.67 -3.50 8.00
N LEU A 232 -7.93 -3.39 9.30
CA LEU A 232 -7.39 -4.33 10.32
C LEU A 232 -7.85 -5.76 10.05
N HIS A 233 -9.15 -5.96 9.81
CA HIS A 233 -9.71 -7.27 9.51
C HIS A 233 -9.12 -7.86 8.22
N TYR A 234 -8.97 -7.03 7.18
CA TYR A 234 -8.29 -7.44 5.94
C TYR A 234 -6.85 -7.89 6.21
N CYS A 235 -6.11 -7.16 7.03
CA CYS A 235 -4.74 -7.52 7.43
C CYS A 235 -4.70 -8.90 8.09
N ARG A 236 -5.61 -9.16 9.03
CA ARG A 236 -5.74 -10.43 9.76
C ARG A 236 -6.05 -11.59 8.84
N VAL A 237 -7.12 -11.49 8.04
CA VAL A 237 -7.57 -12.56 7.13
C VAL A 237 -6.51 -12.92 6.11
N ASN A 238 -5.76 -11.92 5.62
CA ASN A 238 -4.68 -12.13 4.66
C ASN A 238 -3.31 -12.40 5.30
N GLN A 239 -3.24 -12.45 6.64
CA GLN A 239 -2.02 -12.70 7.40
C GLN A 239 -0.85 -11.82 6.96
N LEU A 240 -1.12 -10.52 6.75
CA LEU A 240 -0.07 -9.58 6.35
C LEU A 240 0.95 -9.42 7.48
N ASN A 241 0.46 -9.33 8.73
CA ASN A 241 1.27 -9.48 9.93
C ASN A 241 1.22 -10.94 10.37
N ARG A 242 2.37 -11.58 10.60
CA ARG A 242 2.41 -13.01 10.91
C ARG A 242 3.68 -13.45 11.60
N VAL A 243 3.58 -14.54 12.32
CA VAL A 243 4.75 -15.31 12.80
C VAL A 243 5.44 -15.93 11.58
N VAL A 244 6.74 -15.68 11.41
CA VAL A 244 7.57 -16.19 10.31
C VAL A 244 8.61 -17.20 10.77
N ILE A 245 8.96 -17.20 12.04
CA ILE A 245 9.71 -18.25 12.76
C ILE A 245 8.94 -18.51 14.05
N ASP A 246 8.63 -19.75 14.32
CA ASP A 246 7.87 -20.14 15.50
C ASP A 246 8.61 -21.16 16.34
N SER A 247 8.25 -21.23 17.62
CA SER A 247 8.73 -22.24 18.58
C SER A 247 7.56 -22.78 19.39
N PRO A 248 7.52 -24.08 19.65
CA PRO A 248 6.51 -24.69 20.53
C PRO A 248 6.63 -24.21 22.00
N ASN A 249 7.81 -23.73 22.40
CA ASN A 249 8.10 -23.20 23.74
C ASN A 249 8.76 -21.82 23.64
N PRO A 250 8.01 -20.75 23.24
CA PRO A 250 8.61 -19.45 22.98
C PRO A 250 9.15 -18.81 24.28
N ARG A 251 10.38 -18.35 24.24
CA ARG A 251 11.10 -17.68 25.33
C ARG A 251 11.54 -16.28 25.00
N LEU A 252 11.79 -16.02 23.72
CA LEU A 252 12.19 -14.72 23.18
C LEU A 252 11.39 -14.41 21.92
N GLY A 253 10.73 -13.24 21.90
CA GLY A 253 10.02 -12.73 20.74
C GLY A 253 10.76 -11.56 20.09
N ILE A 254 10.89 -11.58 18.76
CA ILE A 254 11.37 -10.45 17.96
C ILE A 254 10.22 -9.98 17.08
N ILE A 255 9.82 -8.71 17.23
CA ILE A 255 8.88 -8.05 16.34
C ILE A 255 9.68 -7.14 15.39
N THR A 256 9.44 -7.28 14.10
CA THR A 256 10.20 -6.55 13.08
C THR A 256 9.36 -6.20 11.84
N SER A 257 9.75 -5.15 11.12
CA SER A 257 9.02 -4.68 9.93
C SER A 257 9.98 -4.20 8.84
N GLY A 258 9.49 -4.17 7.60
CA GLY A 258 10.21 -3.64 6.45
C GLY A 258 11.63 -4.20 6.32
N LYS A 259 12.61 -3.35 6.02
CA LYS A 259 14.01 -3.73 5.84
C LYS A 259 14.62 -4.40 7.08
N SER A 260 14.25 -3.96 8.29
CA SER A 260 14.76 -4.56 9.53
C SER A 260 14.41 -6.05 9.68
N TYR A 261 13.34 -6.51 9.04
CA TYR A 261 13.06 -7.95 8.97
C TYR A 261 14.17 -8.72 8.24
N LEU A 262 14.69 -8.17 7.15
CA LEU A 262 15.82 -8.81 6.43
C LEU A 262 17.10 -8.77 7.25
N ASP A 263 17.32 -7.73 8.07
CA ASP A 263 18.47 -7.65 8.97
C ASP A 263 18.40 -8.72 10.06
N VAL A 264 17.22 -8.95 10.63
CA VAL A 264 17.00 -10.05 11.59
C VAL A 264 17.28 -11.41 10.93
N ARG A 265 16.77 -11.63 9.71
CA ARG A 265 17.03 -12.87 8.97
C ARG A 265 18.52 -13.07 8.68
N GLN A 266 19.21 -11.99 8.28
CA GLN A 266 20.65 -12.04 8.02
C GLN A 266 21.43 -12.32 9.31
N ALA A 267 21.12 -11.66 10.42
CA ALA A 267 21.77 -11.86 11.69
C ALA A 267 21.64 -13.33 12.19
N LEU A 268 20.45 -13.93 12.02
CA LEU A 268 20.24 -15.34 12.36
C LEU A 268 21.11 -16.25 11.47
N ALA A 269 21.20 -15.96 10.17
CA ALA A 269 22.04 -16.72 9.25
C ALA A 269 23.53 -16.57 9.58
N ASP A 270 24.00 -15.38 9.91
CA ASP A 270 25.41 -15.12 10.30
C ASP A 270 25.78 -15.81 11.62
N LEU A 271 24.81 -15.97 12.53
CA LEU A 271 24.97 -16.74 13.75
C LEU A 271 24.84 -18.25 13.53
N GLY A 272 24.53 -18.70 12.34
CA GLY A 272 24.29 -20.10 12.02
C GLY A 272 23.00 -20.67 12.61
N ILE A 273 22.06 -19.80 13.03
CA ILE A 273 20.80 -20.23 13.64
C ILE A 273 19.80 -20.56 12.52
N THR A 274 19.51 -21.84 12.35
CA THR A 274 18.46 -22.33 11.45
C THR A 274 17.06 -22.15 12.07
N GLU A 275 16.01 -22.41 11.31
CA GLU A 275 14.64 -22.40 11.86
C GLU A 275 14.42 -23.51 12.91
N ALA A 276 15.12 -24.65 12.77
CA ALA A 276 15.09 -25.72 13.75
C ALA A 276 15.77 -25.32 15.07
N ASP A 277 16.95 -24.68 14.97
CA ASP A 277 17.66 -24.15 16.15
C ASP A 277 16.82 -23.06 16.84
N ALA A 278 16.21 -22.18 16.07
CA ALA A 278 15.32 -21.15 16.58
C ALA A 278 14.11 -21.75 17.34
N ALA A 279 13.52 -22.82 16.82
CA ALA A 279 12.43 -23.53 17.48
C ALA A 279 12.91 -24.18 18.82
N GLU A 280 14.10 -24.77 18.85
CA GLU A 280 14.69 -25.42 20.02
C GLU A 280 15.03 -24.42 21.14
N ILE A 281 15.66 -23.28 20.79
CA ILE A 281 16.04 -22.25 21.78
C ILE A 281 14.85 -21.39 22.24
N GLY A 282 13.71 -21.52 21.61
CA GLY A 282 12.50 -20.78 21.98
C GLY A 282 12.38 -19.40 21.32
N LEU A 283 12.95 -19.20 20.13
CA LEU A 283 12.86 -17.94 19.40
C LEU A 283 11.59 -17.90 18.54
N ARG A 284 10.84 -16.81 18.67
CA ARG A 284 9.70 -16.48 17.80
C ARG A 284 9.97 -15.16 17.11
N VAL A 285 9.75 -15.10 15.78
CA VAL A 285 9.88 -13.87 15.00
C VAL A 285 8.52 -13.53 14.39
N TYR A 286 8.01 -12.35 14.75
CA TYR A 286 6.77 -11.80 14.21
C TYR A 286 7.09 -10.68 13.24
N LYS A 287 6.65 -10.84 11.98
CA LYS A 287 6.83 -9.86 10.92
C LYS A 287 5.59 -8.99 10.79
N VAL A 288 5.78 -7.68 10.87
CA VAL A 288 4.75 -6.67 10.68
C VAL A 288 4.88 -6.06 9.29
N ALA A 289 3.95 -6.38 8.39
CA ALA A 289 3.87 -5.76 7.07
C ALA A 289 2.93 -4.54 7.04
N MET A 290 1.98 -4.47 7.97
CA MET A 290 1.12 -3.31 8.21
C MET A 290 1.43 -2.72 9.59
N PRO A 291 2.36 -1.74 9.69
CA PRO A 291 2.73 -1.15 10.96
C PRO A 291 1.68 -0.19 11.52
N TRP A 292 0.81 0.37 10.67
CA TRP A 292 -0.30 1.20 11.12
C TRP A 292 -1.56 0.97 10.27
N PRO A 293 -2.77 0.86 10.89
CA PRO A 293 -2.92 0.52 12.30
C PRO A 293 -2.33 -0.86 12.60
N LEU A 294 -1.76 -1.02 13.77
CA LEU A 294 -1.22 -2.33 14.16
C LEU A 294 -2.39 -3.27 14.46
N GLU A 295 -2.40 -4.43 13.82
CA GLU A 295 -3.41 -5.45 14.03
C GLU A 295 -3.24 -6.07 15.44
N PRO A 296 -4.26 -5.97 16.34
CA PRO A 296 -4.07 -6.23 17.77
C PRO A 296 -4.13 -7.70 18.18
N GLU A 297 -4.62 -8.60 17.32
CA GLU A 297 -4.79 -10.03 17.67
C GLU A 297 -3.60 -10.90 17.24
N GLY A 298 -2.69 -10.37 16.45
CA GLY A 298 -1.54 -11.06 15.89
C GLY A 298 -0.34 -11.24 16.82
#